data_8451a5583f8fe6b7c76aef23bd792b10
#
_entry.id   8451a5583f8fe6b7c76aef23bd792b10
#
_cell.length_a   1.000
_cell.length_b   1.000
_cell.length_c   1.000
_cell.angle_alpha   90.00
_cell.angle_beta   90.00
_cell.angle_gamma   90.00
#
_symmetry.space_group_name_H-M   'P 1'
#
loop_
_entity.id
_entity.type
_entity.pdbx_description
1 polymer ?
#
loop_
_entity_poly.entity_id
_entity_poly.type
_entity_poly.pdbx_seq_one_letter_code
_entity_poly.pdbx_strand_id
1 'polypeptide(L)'
;VTEIVDGNDINAAQSWFVLSSFVATLILYVIMLLASTWGMLIFLGIRFYRSMYTDEGYLSHTLPVTANQLFLSKVLVSGVWYLFITIGIGISVVALIVSLMTGLLNIGELSSVLTQYNGNIWEFLADAFYELGRTYEEEMGINLLHYGITLLLTYVAGPFITMVTLFGALTIGQLSSKHKGLMGILAYAGLTILSSIIGSTVQSAFMFGANVANSASGITVSTNSAYDINVITSLLIAAIMYGVSYYIMNRKLNLD
;
A
#
# COMPACT_ATOMS: atom_id res chain seq x y z
N VAL A 1 39.89 -30.55 -32.47
CA VAL A 1 39.29 -29.30 -33.02
C VAL A 1 38.89 -28.49 -31.79
N THR A 2 39.81 -27.60 -31.34
CA THR A 2 39.54 -26.61 -30.31
C THR A 2 38.83 -25.45 -30.98
N GLU A 3 37.52 -25.35 -30.78
CA GLU A 3 36.77 -24.11 -31.12
C GLU A 3 37.38 -22.99 -30.31
N ILE A 4 37.98 -22.05 -31.02
CA ILE A 4 38.47 -20.78 -30.43
C ILE A 4 37.21 -19.95 -30.16
N VAL A 5 36.77 -19.99 -28.89
CA VAL A 5 35.66 -19.14 -28.43
C VAL A 5 36.13 -17.69 -28.59
N ASP A 6 35.49 -16.96 -29.45
CA ASP A 6 35.86 -15.56 -29.77
C ASP A 6 35.63 -14.72 -28.49
N GLY A 7 36.58 -13.82 -28.17
CA GLY A 7 36.51 -12.97 -26.97
C GLY A 7 35.23 -12.13 -26.88
N ASN A 8 34.60 -11.85 -28.03
CA ASN A 8 33.30 -11.21 -28.10
C ASN A 8 32.15 -12.05 -27.55
N ASP A 9 32.18 -13.39 -27.73
CA ASP A 9 31.15 -14.32 -27.24
C ASP A 9 31.23 -14.46 -25.73
N ILE A 10 32.45 -14.43 -25.16
CA ILE A 10 32.65 -14.45 -23.70
C ILE A 10 32.09 -13.19 -23.06
N ASN A 11 32.35 -12.02 -23.63
CA ASN A 11 31.83 -10.75 -23.14
C ASN A 11 30.30 -10.66 -23.25
N ALA A 12 29.73 -11.16 -24.36
CA ALA A 12 28.29 -11.28 -24.53
C ALA A 12 27.66 -12.22 -23.50
N ALA A 13 28.24 -13.39 -23.28
CA ALA A 13 27.75 -14.36 -22.29
C ALA A 13 27.80 -13.80 -20.86
N GLN A 14 28.87 -13.07 -20.48
CA GLN A 14 28.97 -12.40 -19.19
C GLN A 14 27.91 -11.31 -19.03
N SER A 15 27.67 -10.49 -20.04
CA SER A 15 26.64 -9.44 -19.98
C SER A 15 25.23 -10.02 -19.82
N TRP A 16 24.90 -11.10 -20.53
CA TRP A 16 23.63 -11.80 -20.37
C TRP A 16 23.48 -12.44 -18.97
N PHE A 17 24.56 -12.98 -18.42
CA PHE A 17 24.54 -13.54 -17.06
C PHE A 17 24.30 -12.47 -16.00
N VAL A 18 24.98 -11.32 -16.10
CA VAL A 18 24.77 -10.17 -15.19
C VAL A 18 23.36 -9.63 -15.31
N LEU A 19 22.84 -9.44 -16.52
CA LEU A 19 21.48 -8.97 -16.73
C LEU A 19 20.44 -9.92 -16.18
N SER A 20 20.60 -11.23 -16.43
CA SER A 20 19.64 -12.23 -15.94
C SER A 20 19.65 -12.34 -14.41
N SER A 21 20.82 -12.26 -13.77
CA SER A 21 20.93 -12.27 -12.31
C SER A 21 20.32 -11.03 -11.68
N PHE A 22 20.47 -9.86 -12.30
CA PHE A 22 19.84 -8.63 -11.87
C PHE A 22 18.32 -8.71 -11.94
N VAL A 23 17.78 -9.17 -13.08
CA VAL A 23 16.33 -9.36 -13.24
C VAL A 23 15.79 -10.38 -12.24
N ALA A 24 16.48 -11.50 -12.03
CA ALA A 24 16.08 -12.50 -11.05
C ALA A 24 16.05 -11.95 -9.63
N THR A 25 17.03 -11.13 -9.26
CA THR A 25 17.09 -10.46 -7.95
C THR A 25 15.93 -9.49 -7.75
N LEU A 26 15.59 -8.69 -8.77
CA LEU A 26 14.42 -7.81 -8.72
C LEU A 26 13.11 -8.57 -8.56
N ILE A 27 12.94 -9.68 -9.28
CA ILE A 27 11.75 -10.53 -9.16
C ILE A 27 11.64 -11.10 -7.74
N LEU A 28 12.74 -11.65 -7.20
CA LEU A 28 12.77 -12.16 -5.83
C LEU A 28 12.46 -11.07 -4.81
N TYR A 29 12.95 -9.85 -5.00
CA TYR A 29 12.66 -8.72 -4.14
C TYR A 29 11.16 -8.39 -4.15
N VAL A 30 10.53 -8.30 -5.31
CA VAL A 30 9.09 -8.05 -5.43
C VAL A 30 8.27 -9.17 -4.75
N ILE A 31 8.67 -10.44 -4.96
CA ILE A 31 8.02 -11.59 -4.29
C ILE A 31 8.14 -11.45 -2.76
N MET A 32 9.31 -11.08 -2.24
CA MET A 32 9.51 -10.86 -0.81
C MET A 32 8.64 -9.71 -0.24
N LEU A 33 8.48 -8.60 -0.97
CA LEU A 33 7.58 -7.52 -0.57
C LEU A 33 6.12 -7.97 -0.50
N LEU A 34 5.67 -8.70 -1.53
CA LEU A 34 4.32 -9.27 -1.55
C LEU A 34 4.12 -10.27 -0.42
N ALA A 35 5.07 -11.17 -0.21
CA ALA A 35 5.02 -12.16 0.86
C ALA A 35 4.97 -11.51 2.24
N SER A 36 5.72 -10.45 2.48
CA SER A 36 5.71 -9.70 3.74
C SER A 36 4.36 -9.03 4.00
N THR A 37 3.79 -8.38 2.98
CA THR A 37 2.50 -7.70 3.07
C THR A 37 1.36 -8.69 3.32
N TRP A 38 1.22 -9.70 2.47
CA TRP A 38 0.18 -10.72 2.59
C TRP A 38 0.36 -11.62 3.81
N GLY A 39 1.61 -11.99 4.11
CA GLY A 39 1.94 -12.80 5.29
C GLY A 39 1.50 -12.12 6.58
N MET A 40 1.74 -10.81 6.70
CA MET A 40 1.29 -10.05 7.87
C MET A 40 -0.23 -9.93 7.94
N LEU A 41 -0.90 -9.68 6.81
CA LEU A 41 -2.38 -9.65 6.77
C LEU A 41 -2.98 -10.98 7.22
N ILE A 42 -2.47 -12.10 6.72
CA ILE A 42 -2.92 -13.44 7.10
C ILE A 42 -2.65 -13.69 8.59
N PHE A 43 -1.46 -13.37 9.08
CA PHE A 43 -1.09 -13.53 10.49
C PHE A 43 -2.02 -12.74 11.42
N LEU A 44 -2.24 -11.45 11.14
CA LEU A 44 -3.13 -10.59 11.94
C LEU A 44 -4.59 -11.04 11.84
N GLY A 45 -5.03 -11.49 10.67
CA GLY A 45 -6.37 -12.04 10.48
C GLY A 45 -6.60 -13.32 11.28
N ILE A 46 -5.65 -14.28 11.26
CA ILE A 46 -5.72 -15.51 12.07
C ILE A 46 -5.71 -15.17 13.55
N ARG A 47 -4.84 -14.27 14.00
CA ARG A 47 -4.75 -13.83 15.39
C ARG A 47 -6.05 -13.19 15.86
N PHE A 48 -6.65 -12.30 15.03
CA PHE A 48 -7.94 -11.71 15.33
C PHE A 48 -9.05 -12.78 15.43
N TYR A 49 -9.12 -13.67 14.44
CA TYR A 49 -10.11 -14.75 14.41
C TYR A 49 -10.02 -15.62 15.65
N ARG A 50 -8.81 -16.05 16.02
CA ARG A 50 -8.59 -16.88 17.22
C ARG A 50 -8.97 -16.15 18.50
N SER A 51 -8.58 -14.89 18.63
CA SER A 51 -8.81 -14.11 19.85
C SER A 51 -10.24 -13.63 20.04
N MET A 52 -11.10 -13.70 18.97
CA MET A 52 -12.49 -13.21 19.03
C MET A 52 -13.54 -14.31 18.89
N TYR A 53 -13.22 -15.39 18.15
CA TYR A 53 -14.23 -16.38 17.72
C TYR A 53 -13.89 -17.83 18.05
N THR A 54 -12.82 -18.09 18.81
CA THR A 54 -12.48 -19.42 19.34
C THR A 54 -12.54 -19.41 20.86
N ASP A 55 -12.09 -20.50 21.49
CA ASP A 55 -12.09 -20.68 22.95
C ASP A 55 -11.38 -19.52 23.70
N GLU A 56 -10.35 -18.90 23.09
CA GLU A 56 -9.72 -17.70 23.61
C GLU A 56 -10.68 -16.49 23.62
N GLY A 57 -11.61 -16.44 22.68
CA GLY A 57 -12.64 -15.40 22.56
C GLY A 57 -13.62 -15.43 23.74
N TYR A 58 -13.98 -16.61 24.22
CA TYR A 58 -14.86 -16.76 25.39
C TYR A 58 -14.32 -16.00 26.61
N LEU A 59 -13.03 -16.14 26.91
CA LEU A 59 -12.38 -15.41 27.99
C LEU A 59 -12.37 -13.89 27.75
N SER A 60 -12.23 -13.47 26.50
CA SER A 60 -12.26 -12.04 26.13
C SER A 60 -13.64 -11.41 26.31
N HIS A 61 -14.73 -12.18 26.15
CA HIS A 61 -16.11 -11.72 26.35
C HIS A 61 -16.58 -11.77 27.79
N THR A 62 -15.86 -12.45 28.68
CA THR A 62 -16.13 -12.42 30.13
C THR A 62 -15.56 -11.17 30.81
N LEU A 63 -14.72 -10.40 30.14
CA LEU A 63 -14.20 -9.14 30.66
C LEU A 63 -15.32 -8.08 30.70
N PRO A 64 -15.34 -7.17 31.68
CA PRO A 64 -16.32 -6.10 31.79
C PRO A 64 -16.08 -4.96 30.81
N VAL A 65 -15.92 -5.29 29.52
CA VAL A 65 -15.69 -4.36 28.42
C VAL A 65 -16.74 -4.52 27.33
N THR A 66 -17.06 -3.43 26.65
CA THR A 66 -18.03 -3.50 25.54
C THR A 66 -17.39 -4.15 24.31
N ALA A 67 -18.20 -4.85 23.49
CA ALA A 67 -17.74 -5.46 22.24
C ALA A 67 -17.03 -4.44 21.31
N ASN A 68 -17.47 -3.18 21.36
CA ASN A 68 -16.87 -2.09 20.60
C ASN A 68 -15.44 -1.76 21.08
N GLN A 69 -15.23 -1.66 22.38
CA GLN A 69 -13.89 -1.43 22.97
C GLN A 69 -12.95 -2.57 22.64
N LEU A 70 -13.44 -3.81 22.68
CA LEU A 70 -12.67 -4.98 22.33
C LEU A 70 -12.27 -4.97 20.84
N PHE A 71 -13.21 -4.70 19.94
CA PHE A 71 -12.92 -4.60 18.50
C PHE A 71 -11.91 -3.48 18.20
N LEU A 72 -12.16 -2.27 18.74
CA LEU A 72 -11.30 -1.12 18.50
C LEU A 72 -9.86 -1.34 19.00
N SER A 73 -9.71 -1.95 20.18
CA SER A 73 -8.38 -2.28 20.73
C SER A 73 -7.60 -3.23 19.80
N LYS A 74 -8.29 -4.24 19.23
CA LYS A 74 -7.67 -5.16 18.27
C LYS A 74 -7.29 -4.47 16.97
N VAL A 75 -8.17 -3.59 16.45
CA VAL A 75 -7.88 -2.78 15.25
C VAL A 75 -6.67 -1.89 15.49
N LEU A 76 -6.60 -1.18 16.60
CA LEU A 76 -5.48 -0.28 16.91
C LEU A 76 -4.16 -1.02 17.03
N VAL A 77 -4.11 -2.09 17.82
CA VAL A 77 -2.88 -2.87 17.99
C VAL A 77 -2.42 -3.47 16.67
N SER A 78 -3.34 -4.07 15.91
CA SER A 78 -2.99 -4.68 14.62
C SER A 78 -2.62 -3.64 13.58
N GLY A 79 -3.28 -2.47 13.59
CA GLY A 79 -2.97 -1.33 12.72
C GLY A 79 -1.56 -0.81 12.97
N VAL A 80 -1.14 -0.69 14.22
CA VAL A 80 0.23 -0.28 14.57
C VAL A 80 1.25 -1.30 14.09
N TRP A 81 1.02 -2.62 14.28
CA TRP A 81 1.93 -3.65 13.77
C TRP A 81 2.01 -3.62 12.24
N TYR A 82 0.89 -3.44 11.57
CA TYR A 82 0.85 -3.35 10.11
C TYR A 82 1.53 -2.07 9.61
N LEU A 83 1.40 -0.95 10.35
CA LEU A 83 2.10 0.30 10.06
C LEU A 83 3.62 0.12 10.12
N PHE A 84 4.16 -0.59 11.14
CA PHE A 84 5.59 -0.87 11.21
C PHE A 84 6.10 -1.63 9.98
N ILE A 85 5.37 -2.62 9.51
CA ILE A 85 5.74 -3.36 8.29
C ILE A 85 5.67 -2.45 7.06
N THR A 86 4.62 -1.62 6.94
CA THR A 86 4.48 -0.68 5.84
C THR A 86 5.65 0.31 5.82
N ILE A 87 6.07 0.85 6.96
CA ILE A 87 7.26 1.70 7.09
C ILE A 87 8.51 0.95 6.66
N GLY A 88 8.70 -0.29 7.12
CA GLY A 88 9.85 -1.12 6.75
C GLY A 88 9.93 -1.37 5.23
N ILE A 89 8.79 -1.65 4.60
CA ILE A 89 8.68 -1.77 3.14
C ILE A 89 9.05 -0.45 2.46
N GLY A 90 8.52 0.68 2.94
CA GLY A 90 8.84 2.00 2.40
C GLY A 90 10.34 2.30 2.44
N ILE A 91 10.99 2.08 3.59
CA ILE A 91 12.44 2.25 3.75
C ILE A 91 13.20 1.33 2.79
N SER A 92 12.77 0.07 2.65
CA SER A 92 13.38 -0.90 1.74
C SER A 92 13.31 -0.46 0.29
N VAL A 93 12.16 0.07 -0.15
CA VAL A 93 11.97 0.60 -1.52
C VAL A 93 12.88 1.81 -1.77
N VAL A 94 12.95 2.74 -0.81
CA VAL A 94 13.85 3.90 -0.91
C VAL A 94 15.32 3.44 -1.00
N ALA A 95 15.73 2.49 -0.17
CA ALA A 95 17.08 1.92 -0.22
C ALA A 95 17.39 1.27 -1.57
N LEU A 96 16.43 0.57 -2.16
CA LEU A 96 16.57 -0.01 -3.49
C LEU A 96 16.73 1.07 -4.57
N ILE A 97 15.91 2.12 -4.54
CA ILE A 97 16.01 3.24 -5.50
C ILE A 97 17.38 3.91 -5.39
N VAL A 98 17.84 4.21 -4.18
CA VAL A 98 19.17 4.79 -3.95
C VAL A 98 20.28 3.86 -4.47
N SER A 99 20.19 2.56 -4.20
CA SER A 99 21.16 1.57 -4.70
C SER A 99 21.19 1.49 -6.22
N LEU A 100 20.03 1.54 -6.88
CA LEU A 100 19.93 1.57 -8.34
C LEU A 100 20.52 2.86 -8.91
N MET A 101 20.21 4.01 -8.32
CA MET A 101 20.76 5.29 -8.74
C MET A 101 22.28 5.32 -8.60
N THR A 102 22.83 4.87 -7.46
CA THR A 102 24.30 4.79 -7.30
C THR A 102 24.96 3.83 -8.29
N GLY A 103 24.32 2.70 -8.60
CA GLY A 103 24.79 1.79 -9.64
C GLY A 103 24.81 2.40 -11.02
N LEU A 104 23.73 3.08 -11.41
CA LEU A 104 23.62 3.76 -12.71
C LEU A 104 24.59 4.93 -12.85
N LEU A 105 24.79 5.71 -11.78
CA LEU A 105 25.69 6.86 -11.75
C LEU A 105 27.17 6.48 -11.93
N ASN A 106 27.53 5.23 -11.66
CA ASN A 106 28.87 4.69 -11.89
C ASN A 106 29.11 4.26 -13.37
N ILE A 107 28.08 4.31 -14.23
CA ILE A 107 28.14 3.90 -15.62
C ILE A 107 28.30 5.14 -16.51
N GLY A 108 29.51 5.40 -17.00
CA GLY A 108 29.83 6.28 -18.13
C GLY A 108 29.38 7.75 -18.00
N GLU A 109 28.47 8.19 -18.87
CA GLU A 109 28.05 9.59 -18.98
C GLU A 109 27.38 10.15 -17.71
N LEU A 110 26.73 9.30 -16.91
CA LEU A 110 26.09 9.71 -15.66
C LEU A 110 27.11 10.06 -14.56
N SER A 111 28.34 9.55 -14.62
CA SER A 111 29.39 9.93 -13.69
C SER A 111 29.81 11.40 -13.83
N SER A 112 29.66 11.98 -15.03
CA SER A 112 29.90 13.41 -15.28
C SER A 112 28.87 14.29 -14.56
N VAL A 113 27.64 13.83 -14.42
CA VAL A 113 26.57 14.54 -13.68
C VAL A 113 26.89 14.58 -12.18
N LEU A 114 27.38 13.47 -11.60
CA LEU A 114 27.80 13.46 -10.19
C LEU A 114 29.00 14.36 -9.89
N THR A 115 29.90 14.57 -10.82
CA THR A 115 31.01 15.51 -10.62
C THR A 115 30.53 16.95 -10.47
N GLN A 116 29.38 17.31 -11.06
CA GLN A 116 28.74 18.60 -10.88
C GLN A 116 28.24 18.80 -9.44
N TYR A 117 27.87 17.71 -8.74
CA TYR A 117 27.43 17.71 -7.34
C TYR A 117 28.53 17.27 -6.35
N ASN A 118 29.79 17.41 -6.71
CA ASN A 118 30.95 17.00 -5.88
C ASN A 118 30.86 15.54 -5.36
N GLY A 119 30.20 14.66 -6.11
CA GLY A 119 29.96 13.28 -5.70
C GLY A 119 28.87 13.10 -4.62
N ASN A 120 28.16 14.17 -4.23
CA ASN A 120 27.10 14.10 -3.21
C ASN A 120 25.77 13.69 -3.84
N ILE A 121 25.45 12.40 -3.71
CA ILE A 121 24.20 11.82 -4.25
C ILE A 121 22.94 12.42 -3.60
N TRP A 122 23.00 12.83 -2.35
CA TRP A 122 21.86 13.40 -1.64
C TRP A 122 21.50 14.79 -2.20
N GLU A 123 22.51 15.57 -2.57
CA GLU A 123 22.32 16.88 -3.21
C GLU A 123 21.73 16.73 -4.60
N PHE A 124 22.25 15.78 -5.38
CA PHE A 124 21.67 15.41 -6.68
C PHE A 124 20.20 14.96 -6.55
N LEU A 125 19.91 14.08 -5.59
CA LEU A 125 18.53 13.63 -5.38
C LEU A 125 17.61 14.77 -4.92
N ALA A 126 18.09 15.65 -4.05
CA ALA A 126 17.31 16.80 -3.59
C ALA A 126 16.95 17.74 -4.73
N ASP A 127 17.92 18.06 -5.61
CA ASP A 127 17.70 18.86 -6.80
C ASP A 127 16.76 18.18 -7.80
N ALA A 128 16.95 16.88 -8.04
CA ALA A 128 16.07 16.12 -8.91
C ALA A 128 14.63 16.09 -8.39
N PHE A 129 14.43 15.92 -7.08
CA PHE A 129 13.10 16.00 -6.47
C PHE A 129 12.50 17.41 -6.56
N TYR A 130 13.32 18.44 -6.40
CA TYR A 130 12.87 19.83 -6.52
C TYR A 130 12.42 20.15 -7.95
N GLU A 131 13.22 19.79 -8.96
CA GLU A 131 12.89 19.99 -10.37
C GLU A 131 11.67 19.16 -10.81
N LEU A 132 11.59 17.89 -10.37
CA LEU A 132 10.39 17.10 -10.59
C LEU A 132 9.16 17.77 -9.97
N GLY A 133 9.27 18.24 -8.72
CA GLY A 133 8.19 18.93 -8.04
C GLY A 133 7.72 20.16 -8.79
N ARG A 134 8.64 20.97 -9.27
CA ARG A 134 8.32 22.17 -10.05
C ARG A 134 7.63 21.82 -11.39
N THR A 135 8.13 20.81 -12.08
CA THR A 135 7.52 20.33 -13.33
C THR A 135 6.09 19.82 -13.10
N TYR A 136 5.85 19.04 -12.02
CA TYR A 136 4.53 18.57 -11.68
C TYR A 136 3.57 19.72 -11.28
N GLU A 137 4.08 20.76 -10.61
CA GLU A 137 3.29 21.93 -10.26
C GLU A 137 2.94 22.77 -11.50
N GLU A 138 3.88 22.99 -12.40
CA GLU A 138 3.71 23.78 -13.62
C GLU A 138 2.83 23.06 -14.67
N GLU A 139 3.04 21.76 -14.89
CA GLU A 139 2.36 21.01 -15.96
C GLU A 139 1.01 20.41 -15.50
N MET A 140 0.92 19.95 -14.25
CA MET A 140 -0.24 19.21 -13.74
C MET A 140 -1.06 20.00 -12.71
N GLY A 141 -0.59 21.16 -12.29
CA GLY A 141 -1.24 21.95 -11.23
C GLY A 141 -1.26 21.25 -9.87
N ILE A 142 -0.30 20.33 -9.64
CA ILE A 142 -0.19 19.57 -8.39
C ILE A 142 0.67 20.35 -7.40
N ASN A 143 0.08 20.83 -6.31
CA ASN A 143 0.85 21.39 -5.21
C ASN A 143 1.58 20.25 -4.46
N LEU A 144 2.91 20.22 -4.55
CA LEU A 144 3.73 19.14 -4.05
C LEU A 144 3.62 18.97 -2.53
N LEU A 145 3.50 20.09 -1.79
CA LEU A 145 3.37 20.05 -0.33
C LEU A 145 2.03 19.45 0.07
N HIS A 146 0.93 19.86 -0.57
CA HIS A 146 -0.39 19.28 -0.35
C HIS A 146 -0.40 17.78 -0.67
N TYR A 147 0.15 17.40 -1.83
CA TYR A 147 0.28 16.01 -2.23
C TYR A 147 1.08 15.18 -1.21
N GLY A 148 2.20 15.72 -0.73
CA GLY A 148 3.04 15.07 0.29
C GLY A 148 2.28 14.84 1.61
N ILE A 149 1.50 15.82 2.07
CA ILE A 149 0.66 15.69 3.26
C ILE A 149 -0.42 14.61 3.05
N THR A 150 -1.12 14.64 1.92
CA THR A 150 -2.16 13.65 1.60
C THR A 150 -1.58 12.24 1.50
N LEU A 151 -0.39 12.11 0.90
CA LEU A 151 0.33 10.84 0.80
C LEU A 151 0.72 10.33 2.20
N LEU A 152 1.25 11.21 3.06
CA LEU A 152 1.62 10.85 4.43
C LEU A 152 0.40 10.43 5.25
N LEU A 153 -0.71 11.17 5.15
CA LEU A 153 -1.98 10.80 5.79
C LEU A 153 -2.48 9.44 5.31
N THR A 154 -2.43 9.19 4.00
CA THR A 154 -2.82 7.89 3.42
C THR A 154 -1.92 6.77 3.92
N TYR A 155 -0.61 7.02 4.03
CA TYR A 155 0.36 6.04 4.48
C TYR A 155 0.20 5.68 5.95
N VAL A 156 -0.19 6.63 6.79
CA VAL A 156 -0.47 6.40 8.22
C VAL A 156 -1.86 5.81 8.44
N ALA A 157 -2.89 6.33 7.76
CA ALA A 157 -4.27 5.88 7.91
C ALA A 157 -4.54 4.52 7.23
N GLY A 158 -3.87 4.24 6.12
CA GLY A 158 -4.06 3.03 5.30
C GLY A 158 -3.99 1.72 6.08
N PRO A 159 -2.98 1.49 6.93
CA PRO A 159 -2.90 0.33 7.81
C PRO A 159 -4.14 0.13 8.69
N PHE A 160 -4.67 1.19 9.29
CA PHE A 160 -5.86 1.10 10.15
C PHE A 160 -7.11 0.83 9.32
N ILE A 161 -7.27 1.48 8.17
CA ILE A 161 -8.36 1.22 7.21
C ILE A 161 -8.35 -0.24 6.78
N THR A 162 -7.17 -0.77 6.45
CA THR A 162 -6.99 -2.18 6.05
C THR A 162 -7.39 -3.12 7.18
N MET A 163 -7.01 -2.84 8.43
CA MET A 163 -7.37 -3.67 9.58
C MET A 163 -8.87 -3.63 9.86
N VAL A 164 -9.51 -2.46 9.78
CA VAL A 164 -10.97 -2.35 9.93
C VAL A 164 -11.69 -3.17 8.86
N THR A 165 -11.23 -3.10 7.62
CA THR A 165 -11.82 -3.84 6.49
C THR A 165 -11.62 -5.35 6.64
N LEU A 166 -10.40 -5.78 7.02
CA LEU A 166 -10.08 -7.19 7.23
C LEU A 166 -10.91 -7.79 8.38
N PHE A 167 -10.92 -7.13 9.53
CA PHE A 167 -11.65 -7.62 10.71
C PHE A 167 -13.16 -7.54 10.50
N GLY A 168 -13.63 -6.51 9.80
CA GLY A 168 -15.03 -6.41 9.39
C GLY A 168 -15.46 -7.56 8.48
N ALA A 169 -14.62 -7.91 7.51
CA ALA A 169 -14.86 -9.04 6.62
C ALA A 169 -14.89 -10.38 7.37
N LEU A 170 -13.96 -10.58 8.32
CA LEU A 170 -13.95 -11.77 9.17
C LEU A 170 -15.19 -11.85 10.04
N THR A 171 -15.68 -10.71 10.55
CA THR A 171 -16.93 -10.64 11.33
C THR A 171 -18.14 -10.98 10.45
N ILE A 172 -18.21 -10.51 9.21
CA ILE A 172 -19.25 -10.89 8.25
C ILE A 172 -19.19 -12.40 7.98
N GLY A 173 -17.99 -12.97 7.85
CA GLY A 173 -17.80 -14.40 7.65
C GLY A 173 -18.40 -15.28 8.75
N GLN A 174 -18.54 -14.76 9.99
CA GLN A 174 -19.16 -15.48 11.10
C GLN A 174 -20.68 -15.70 10.91
N LEU A 175 -21.32 -14.93 10.03
CA LEU A 175 -22.75 -15.12 9.70
C LEU A 175 -22.99 -16.40 8.88
N SER A 176 -21.96 -17.03 8.35
CA SER A 176 -22.08 -18.29 7.62
C SER A 176 -22.21 -19.47 8.58
N SER A 177 -23.08 -20.42 8.23
CA SER A 177 -23.28 -21.66 9.00
C SER A 177 -22.15 -22.68 8.82
N LYS A 178 -21.48 -22.67 7.66
CA LYS A 178 -20.39 -23.61 7.30
C LYS A 178 -19.16 -22.81 6.86
N HIS A 179 -17.95 -23.30 7.21
CA HIS A 179 -16.69 -22.71 6.77
C HIS A 179 -16.51 -21.21 7.09
N LYS A 180 -16.82 -20.82 8.33
CA LYS A 180 -16.79 -19.41 8.82
C LYS A 180 -15.51 -18.65 8.43
N GLY A 181 -14.33 -19.28 8.63
CA GLY A 181 -13.05 -18.65 8.27
C GLY A 181 -12.87 -18.43 6.78
N LEU A 182 -13.25 -19.41 5.94
CA LEU A 182 -13.15 -19.30 4.49
C LEU A 182 -14.10 -18.20 3.95
N MET A 183 -15.31 -18.12 4.49
CA MET A 183 -16.26 -17.06 4.15
C MET A 183 -15.76 -15.68 4.54
N GLY A 184 -15.01 -15.56 5.65
CA GLY A 184 -14.35 -14.31 6.02
C GLY A 184 -13.27 -13.88 5.01
N ILE A 185 -12.48 -14.83 4.51
CA ILE A 185 -11.46 -14.56 3.49
C ILE A 185 -12.12 -14.14 2.17
N LEU A 186 -13.17 -14.85 1.74
CA LEU A 186 -13.93 -14.50 0.53
C LEU A 186 -14.62 -13.13 0.68
N ALA A 187 -15.16 -12.82 1.84
CA ALA A 187 -15.74 -11.51 2.13
C ALA A 187 -14.67 -10.41 2.04
N TYR A 188 -13.46 -10.65 2.57
CA TYR A 188 -12.36 -9.71 2.46
C TYR A 188 -11.95 -9.47 0.99
N ALA A 189 -11.78 -10.53 0.21
CA ALA A 189 -11.46 -10.43 -1.21
C ALA A 189 -12.56 -9.69 -1.98
N GLY A 190 -13.83 -10.01 -1.73
CA GLY A 190 -14.96 -9.32 -2.36
C GLY A 190 -15.04 -7.84 -1.98
N LEU A 191 -14.83 -7.51 -0.70
CA LEU A 191 -14.84 -6.13 -0.21
C LEU A 191 -13.67 -5.31 -0.75
N THR A 192 -12.48 -5.90 -0.87
CA THR A 192 -11.33 -5.20 -1.46
C THR A 192 -11.53 -4.91 -2.94
N ILE A 193 -12.07 -5.86 -3.70
CA ILE A 193 -12.42 -5.65 -5.11
C ILE A 193 -13.51 -4.57 -5.24
N LEU A 194 -14.58 -4.65 -4.44
CA LEU A 194 -15.65 -3.68 -4.45
C LEU A 194 -15.15 -2.27 -4.07
N SER A 195 -14.33 -2.17 -3.03
CA SER A 195 -13.70 -0.90 -2.62
C SER A 195 -12.85 -0.29 -3.72
N SER A 196 -12.07 -1.12 -4.43
CA SER A 196 -11.23 -0.69 -5.55
C SER A 196 -12.08 -0.18 -6.72
N ILE A 197 -13.17 -0.87 -7.05
CA ILE A 197 -14.10 -0.44 -8.10
C ILE A 197 -14.77 0.89 -7.72
N ILE A 198 -15.28 1.01 -6.51
CA ILE A 198 -15.91 2.25 -6.02
C ILE A 198 -14.89 3.39 -6.03
N GLY A 199 -13.71 3.18 -5.45
CA GLY A 199 -12.66 4.21 -5.38
C GLY A 199 -12.22 4.68 -6.77
N SER A 200 -11.94 3.75 -7.69
CA SER A 200 -11.54 4.08 -9.06
C SER A 200 -12.66 4.78 -9.86
N THR A 201 -13.90 4.36 -9.66
CA THR A 201 -15.07 4.99 -10.34
C THR A 201 -15.29 6.41 -9.84
N VAL A 202 -15.25 6.63 -8.52
CA VAL A 202 -15.40 7.97 -7.91
C VAL A 202 -14.27 8.90 -8.35
N GLN A 203 -13.03 8.39 -8.34
CA GLN A 203 -11.87 9.16 -8.80
C GLN A 203 -11.97 9.52 -10.28
N SER A 204 -12.34 8.56 -11.13
CA SER A 204 -12.49 8.78 -12.59
C SER A 204 -13.62 9.77 -12.89
N ALA A 205 -14.77 9.65 -12.22
CA ALA A 205 -15.89 10.56 -12.37
C ALA A 205 -15.52 11.98 -11.95
N PHE A 206 -14.76 12.12 -10.86
CA PHE A 206 -14.26 13.41 -10.40
C PHE A 206 -13.29 14.03 -11.41
N MET A 207 -12.32 13.26 -11.90
CA MET A 207 -11.34 13.75 -12.90
C MET A 207 -12.05 14.15 -14.21
N PHE A 208 -13.04 13.38 -14.64
CA PHE A 208 -13.84 13.74 -15.80
C PHE A 208 -14.61 15.06 -15.57
N GLY A 209 -15.29 15.19 -14.43
CA GLY A 209 -16.00 16.42 -14.06
C GLY A 209 -15.07 17.64 -13.96
N ALA A 210 -13.89 17.47 -13.38
CA ALA A 210 -12.86 18.50 -13.28
C ALA A 210 -12.39 18.97 -14.67
N ASN A 211 -12.12 18.03 -15.59
CA ASN A 211 -11.74 18.35 -16.97
C ASN A 211 -12.83 19.11 -17.73
N VAL A 212 -14.09 18.72 -17.55
CA VAL A 212 -15.23 19.44 -18.15
C VAL A 212 -15.38 20.84 -17.56
N ALA A 213 -15.25 21.00 -16.26
CA ALA A 213 -15.31 22.30 -15.59
C ALA A 213 -14.18 23.23 -16.05
N ASN A 214 -12.95 22.72 -16.12
CA ASN A 214 -11.80 23.45 -16.62
C ASN A 214 -12.00 23.92 -18.06
N SER A 215 -12.59 23.08 -18.92
CA SER A 215 -12.82 23.40 -20.33
C SER A 215 -13.96 24.39 -20.52
N ALA A 216 -15.05 24.29 -19.72
CA ALA A 216 -16.28 25.05 -19.92
C ALA A 216 -16.28 26.40 -19.21
N SER A 217 -15.65 26.53 -18.03
CA SER A 217 -15.77 27.69 -17.16
C SER A 217 -14.41 28.36 -16.83
N GLY A 218 -13.28 27.80 -17.27
CA GLY A 218 -11.96 28.31 -16.93
C GLY A 218 -11.62 28.15 -15.43
N ILE A 219 -12.41 27.40 -14.66
CA ILE A 219 -12.15 27.10 -13.26
C ILE A 219 -11.13 25.96 -13.20
N THR A 220 -9.92 26.25 -12.73
CA THR A 220 -8.90 25.23 -12.53
C THR A 220 -9.19 24.39 -11.28
N VAL A 221 -9.75 23.20 -11.48
CA VAL A 221 -9.84 22.20 -10.41
C VAL A 221 -8.50 21.51 -10.31
N SER A 222 -7.84 21.62 -9.16
CA SER A 222 -6.50 21.04 -8.98
C SER A 222 -6.56 19.51 -8.97
N THR A 223 -5.56 18.88 -9.56
CA THR A 223 -5.40 17.41 -9.57
C THR A 223 -5.25 16.84 -8.14
N ASN A 224 -4.77 17.64 -7.19
CA ASN A 224 -4.69 17.27 -5.77
C ASN A 224 -6.04 16.83 -5.20
N SER A 225 -7.14 17.48 -5.61
CA SER A 225 -8.48 17.14 -5.14
C SER A 225 -8.89 15.68 -5.49
N ALA A 226 -8.33 15.10 -6.53
CA ALA A 226 -8.59 13.70 -6.87
C ALA A 226 -7.95 12.72 -5.87
N TYR A 227 -6.80 13.06 -5.33
CA TYR A 227 -6.14 12.28 -4.26
C TYR A 227 -6.88 12.41 -2.94
N ASP A 228 -7.34 13.62 -2.60
CA ASP A 228 -8.15 13.86 -1.39
C ASP A 228 -9.44 13.06 -1.41
N ILE A 229 -10.12 12.99 -2.55
CA ILE A 229 -11.33 12.20 -2.74
C ILE A 229 -11.07 10.71 -2.53
N ASN A 230 -9.93 10.20 -2.98
CA ASN A 230 -9.57 8.80 -2.76
C ASN A 230 -9.41 8.51 -1.25
N VAL A 231 -8.74 9.39 -0.51
CA VAL A 231 -8.59 9.26 0.96
C VAL A 231 -9.95 9.30 1.64
N ILE A 232 -10.81 10.27 1.30
CA ILE A 232 -12.15 10.42 1.87
C ILE A 232 -12.99 9.17 1.57
N THR A 233 -12.97 8.67 0.35
CA THR A 233 -13.70 7.45 -0.05
C THR A 233 -13.24 6.24 0.74
N SER A 234 -11.94 6.07 0.95
CA SER A 234 -11.37 4.97 1.73
C SER A 234 -11.78 5.05 3.21
N LEU A 235 -11.78 6.25 3.78
CA LEU A 235 -12.24 6.48 5.15
C LEU A 235 -13.74 6.22 5.31
N LEU A 236 -14.57 6.62 4.35
CA LEU A 236 -16.01 6.32 4.35
C LEU A 236 -16.28 4.82 4.30
N ILE A 237 -15.58 4.09 3.42
CA ILE A 237 -15.71 2.63 3.34
C ILE A 237 -15.30 1.99 4.67
N ALA A 238 -14.20 2.43 5.28
CA ALA A 238 -13.77 1.93 6.58
C ALA A 238 -14.81 2.23 7.69
N ALA A 239 -15.40 3.43 7.70
CA ALA A 239 -16.45 3.79 8.65
C ALA A 239 -17.69 2.92 8.50
N ILE A 240 -18.13 2.65 7.25
CA ILE A 240 -19.23 1.74 6.96
C ILE A 240 -18.91 0.32 7.48
N MET A 241 -17.71 -0.18 7.18
CA MET A 241 -17.27 -1.51 7.61
C MET A 241 -17.19 -1.62 9.13
N TYR A 242 -16.73 -0.57 9.80
CA TYR A 242 -16.75 -0.50 11.26
C TYR A 242 -18.18 -0.56 11.80
N GLY A 243 -19.11 0.21 11.24
CA GLY A 243 -20.53 0.21 11.63
C GLY A 243 -21.19 -1.16 11.42
N VAL A 244 -20.93 -1.82 10.31
CA VAL A 244 -21.41 -3.17 10.01
C VAL A 244 -20.87 -4.18 11.04
N SER A 245 -19.58 -4.11 11.34
CA SER A 245 -18.93 -4.99 12.34
C SER A 245 -19.54 -4.80 13.73
N TYR A 246 -19.71 -3.55 14.13
CA TYR A 246 -20.34 -3.19 15.40
C TYR A 246 -21.78 -3.75 15.51
N TYR A 247 -22.57 -3.59 14.44
CA TYR A 247 -23.94 -4.09 14.41
C TYR A 247 -24.00 -5.63 14.52
N ILE A 248 -23.14 -6.33 13.78
CA ILE A 248 -23.08 -7.80 13.80
C ILE A 248 -22.66 -8.30 15.19
N MET A 249 -21.62 -7.71 15.78
CA MET A 249 -21.11 -8.11 17.09
C MET A 249 -22.13 -7.92 18.21
N ASN A 250 -22.92 -6.84 18.16
CA ASN A 250 -23.89 -6.54 19.21
C ASN A 250 -25.22 -7.28 19.08
N ARG A 251 -25.62 -7.68 17.87
CA ARG A 251 -26.99 -8.19 17.63
C ARG A 251 -27.07 -9.59 17.07
N LYS A 252 -26.03 -10.12 16.47
CA LYS A 252 -26.09 -11.41 15.75
C LYS A 252 -25.06 -12.45 16.19
N LEU A 253 -24.09 -12.08 16.98
CA LEU A 253 -23.19 -13.05 17.60
C LEU A 253 -23.85 -13.57 18.89
N ASN A 254 -24.69 -14.60 18.72
CA ASN A 254 -24.91 -15.55 19.82
C ASN A 254 -23.66 -16.41 19.90
N LEU A 255 -22.93 -16.29 21.00
CA LEU A 255 -21.77 -17.10 21.34
C LEU A 255 -22.20 -18.38 22.10
N ASP A 256 -23.40 -18.87 21.81
CA ASP A 256 -23.91 -20.16 22.32
C ASP A 256 -23.35 -21.33 21.53
#